data_72f2a79de50e03d43a864c54ecce4015
#
_entry.id   72f2a79de50e03d43a864c54ecce4015
#
_cell.length_a   1.000
_cell.length_b   1.000
_cell.length_c   1.000
_cell.angle_alpha   90.00
_cell.angle_beta   90.00
_cell.angle_gamma   90.00
#
_symmetry.space_group_name_H-M   'P 1'
#
loop_
_entity.id
_entity.type
_entity.pdbx_description
1 polymer ?
#
loop_
_entity_poly.entity_id
_entity_poly.type
_entity_poly.pdbx_seq_one_letter_code
_entity_poly.pdbx_strand_id
1 'polypeptide(L)'
;KESSAASDVYKRQDLRSYDDYTYAHSVNVAVYCGVIGMGMGMSEVELGHLVTAALLHDLGKLQIPDEILNKPGRLTQEEYLIMKSHATLSYQIISERWDISAHIKEAVLHHHENVDGSGYPDGLEGAQQTMFTRILHVADVYDALTSRRPYKEPYAPYEATEYLMGGCGIMFDREVVETLLKYVPLYPKGTMVTLSDGREAIIYENFGVHNLRPVVRLMDGELLDLSNEANYHITLRMKTESGFSTEEAEKERNEMIRPPVRCRIMVVDDMKTNLQMLRGILEPVYDVILMKSGYQALLYLKKHPAPDLVLMDIDMPEMDGIETAKRIMEMTDHTVPILFVTALCDRQTVTLCRNLDAAGYIVRPYKPVFVKTEIKRILMGRSEIE
;
A
#
# COMPACT_ATOMS: atom_id res chain seq x y z
N LYS A 1 -44.53 -11.75 18.68
CA LYS A 1 -44.29 -10.29 18.86
C LYS A 1 -43.06 -9.96 19.71
N GLU A 2 -42.47 -10.93 20.40
CA GLU A 2 -41.22 -10.74 21.20
C GLU A 2 -39.91 -10.86 20.39
N SER A 3 -39.97 -11.50 19.24
CA SER A 3 -38.78 -11.69 18.36
C SER A 3 -38.32 -10.41 17.64
N SER A 4 -39.20 -9.44 17.40
CA SER A 4 -38.91 -8.18 16.71
C SER A 4 -38.13 -7.20 17.61
N ALA A 5 -38.54 -7.07 18.88
CA ALA A 5 -37.94 -6.13 19.81
C ALA A 5 -36.50 -6.51 20.20
N ALA A 6 -36.22 -7.82 20.36
CA ALA A 6 -34.86 -8.30 20.62
C ALA A 6 -33.94 -8.04 19.43
N SER A 7 -34.41 -8.28 18.19
CA SER A 7 -33.65 -7.99 16.97
C SER A 7 -33.34 -6.50 16.82
N ASP A 8 -34.27 -5.61 17.18
CA ASP A 8 -34.06 -4.16 17.10
C ASP A 8 -33.13 -3.63 18.20
N VAL A 9 -33.08 -4.28 19.36
CA VAL A 9 -32.12 -3.95 20.41
C VAL A 9 -30.71 -4.39 20.04
N TYR A 10 -30.54 -5.59 19.44
CA TYR A 10 -29.24 -6.05 18.94
C TYR A 10 -28.74 -5.15 17.80
N LYS A 11 -29.58 -4.80 16.84
CA LYS A 11 -29.23 -3.86 15.77
C LYS A 11 -28.81 -2.48 16.28
N ARG A 12 -29.45 -1.97 17.35
CA ARG A 12 -29.07 -0.70 17.98
C ARG A 12 -27.75 -0.78 18.77
N GLN A 13 -27.42 -1.93 19.32
CA GLN A 13 -26.15 -2.14 20.02
C GLN A 13 -25.00 -2.26 19.01
N ASP A 14 -25.21 -2.95 17.88
CA ASP A 14 -24.22 -3.07 16.81
C ASP A 14 -23.96 -1.71 16.13
N LEU A 15 -24.98 -0.89 15.88
CA LEU A 15 -24.85 0.47 15.39
C LEU A 15 -24.06 1.37 16.36
N ARG A 16 -24.33 1.30 17.66
CA ARG A 16 -23.58 2.08 18.66
C ARG A 16 -22.13 1.65 18.73
N SER A 17 -21.84 0.37 18.67
CA SER A 17 -20.45 -0.12 18.73
C SER A 17 -19.63 0.30 17.51
N TYR A 18 -20.26 0.50 16.37
CA TYR A 18 -19.60 0.98 15.14
C TYR A 18 -19.37 2.50 15.15
N ASP A 19 -20.37 3.28 15.59
CA ASP A 19 -20.22 4.73 15.81
C ASP A 19 -19.09 5.01 16.82
N ASP A 20 -19.04 4.22 17.91
CA ASP A 20 -17.97 4.31 18.91
C ASP A 20 -16.61 3.96 18.32
N TYR A 21 -16.51 2.97 17.40
CA TYR A 21 -15.26 2.63 16.72
C TYR A 21 -14.78 3.74 15.77
N THR A 22 -15.67 4.25 14.90
CA THR A 22 -15.30 5.30 13.93
C THR A 22 -14.87 6.58 14.65
N TYR A 23 -15.56 6.92 15.74
CA TYR A 23 -15.18 8.04 16.58
C TYR A 23 -13.80 7.83 17.24
N ALA A 24 -13.59 6.68 17.88
CA ALA A 24 -12.33 6.33 18.52
C ALA A 24 -11.17 6.34 17.50
N HIS A 25 -11.38 5.78 16.31
CA HIS A 25 -10.45 5.80 15.19
C HIS A 25 -10.05 7.23 14.80
N SER A 26 -11.02 8.10 14.53
CA SER A 26 -10.74 9.48 14.15
C SER A 26 -9.96 10.24 15.23
N VAL A 27 -10.26 9.97 16.51
CA VAL A 27 -9.50 10.57 17.64
C VAL A 27 -8.07 10.04 17.69
N ASN A 28 -7.87 8.73 17.53
CA ASN A 28 -6.54 8.13 17.51
C ASN A 28 -5.70 8.66 16.34
N VAL A 29 -6.28 8.69 15.13
CA VAL A 29 -5.64 9.26 13.93
C VAL A 29 -5.24 10.71 14.19
N ALA A 30 -6.10 11.51 14.82
CA ALA A 30 -5.80 12.90 15.18
C ALA A 30 -4.64 13.01 16.17
N VAL A 31 -4.54 12.08 17.13
CA VAL A 31 -3.39 12.02 18.07
C VAL A 31 -2.11 11.66 17.33
N TYR A 32 -2.12 10.65 16.45
CA TYR A 32 -0.94 10.29 15.66
C TYR A 32 -0.52 11.42 14.71
N CYS A 33 -1.47 12.07 14.04
CA CYS A 33 -1.20 13.26 13.22
C CYS A 33 -0.55 14.37 14.03
N GLY A 34 -1.06 14.66 15.24
CA GLY A 34 -0.47 15.64 16.15
C GLY A 34 0.97 15.29 16.54
N VAL A 35 1.23 14.04 16.90
CA VAL A 35 2.56 13.54 17.27
C VAL A 35 3.55 13.66 16.10
N ILE A 36 3.14 13.22 14.89
CA ILE A 36 3.97 13.30 13.69
C ILE A 36 4.23 14.78 13.34
N GLY A 37 3.16 15.60 13.30
CA GLY A 37 3.28 17.02 12.96
C GLY A 37 4.20 17.80 13.91
N MET A 38 4.11 17.54 15.22
CA MET A 38 5.06 18.09 16.20
C MET A 38 6.49 17.62 15.94
N GLY A 39 6.67 16.34 15.64
CA GLY A 39 7.96 15.74 15.31
C GLY A 39 8.59 16.31 14.04
N MET A 40 7.78 16.79 13.11
CA MET A 40 8.18 17.47 11.87
C MET A 40 8.32 19.00 12.04
N GLY A 41 8.10 19.53 13.23
CA GLY A 41 8.28 20.97 13.53
C GLY A 41 7.16 21.87 13.01
N MET A 42 5.95 21.37 12.82
CA MET A 42 4.79 22.15 12.40
C MET A 42 4.40 23.20 13.46
N SER A 43 3.94 24.35 13.00
CA SER A 43 3.40 25.41 13.87
C SER A 43 2.07 24.96 14.52
N GLU A 44 1.66 25.65 15.62
CA GLU A 44 0.39 25.37 16.29
C GLU A 44 -0.82 25.50 15.35
N VAL A 45 -0.78 26.43 14.39
CA VAL A 45 -1.84 26.63 13.40
C VAL A 45 -1.92 25.43 12.45
N GLU A 46 -0.78 24.98 11.94
CA GLU A 46 -0.69 23.81 11.06
C GLU A 46 -1.12 22.53 11.80
N LEU A 47 -0.70 22.35 13.04
CA LEU A 47 -1.14 21.25 13.90
C LEU A 47 -2.65 21.27 14.11
N GLY A 48 -3.23 22.45 14.38
CA GLY A 48 -4.68 22.61 14.49
C GLY A 48 -5.41 22.20 13.21
N HIS A 49 -4.90 22.58 12.05
CA HIS A 49 -5.47 22.17 10.76
C HIS A 49 -5.33 20.67 10.51
N LEU A 50 -4.15 20.10 10.76
CA LEU A 50 -3.88 18.68 10.57
C LEU A 50 -4.77 17.79 11.46
N VAL A 51 -4.87 18.13 12.75
CA VAL A 51 -5.75 17.43 13.70
C VAL A 51 -7.22 17.55 13.29
N THR A 52 -7.65 18.72 12.81
CA THR A 52 -9.01 18.92 12.28
C THR A 52 -9.25 18.06 11.05
N ALA A 53 -8.31 17.99 10.11
CA ALA A 53 -8.42 17.10 8.95
C ALA A 53 -8.57 15.64 9.38
N ALA A 54 -7.79 15.19 10.36
CA ALA A 54 -7.85 13.84 10.90
C ALA A 54 -9.21 13.53 11.56
N LEU A 55 -9.82 14.48 12.26
CA LEU A 55 -11.15 14.29 12.83
C LEU A 55 -12.27 14.21 11.78
N LEU A 56 -12.06 14.81 10.60
CA LEU A 56 -13.07 14.95 9.56
C LEU A 56 -12.90 14.00 8.37
N HIS A 57 -11.76 13.27 8.27
CA HIS A 57 -11.40 12.52 7.08
C HIS A 57 -12.43 11.46 6.67
N ASP A 58 -13.07 10.85 7.64
CA ASP A 58 -13.98 9.72 7.50
C ASP A 58 -15.47 10.09 7.54
N LEU A 59 -15.85 11.38 7.59
CA LEU A 59 -17.25 11.81 7.65
C LEU A 59 -18.13 11.25 6.54
N GLY A 60 -17.55 11.02 5.36
CA GLY A 60 -18.26 10.45 4.21
C GLY A 60 -18.72 9.02 4.42
N LYS A 61 -18.18 8.29 5.39
CA LYS A 61 -18.64 6.95 5.76
C LYS A 61 -20.09 6.94 6.22
N LEU A 62 -20.60 8.07 6.74
CA LEU A 62 -22.02 8.24 7.08
C LEU A 62 -22.95 8.12 5.87
N GLN A 63 -22.44 8.27 4.65
CA GLN A 63 -23.22 8.16 3.41
C GLN A 63 -22.99 6.83 2.68
N ILE A 64 -22.14 5.96 3.21
CA ILE A 64 -21.92 4.61 2.66
C ILE A 64 -23.04 3.69 3.18
N PRO A 65 -23.65 2.85 2.32
CA PRO A 65 -24.68 1.91 2.76
C PRO A 65 -24.16 0.96 3.85
N ASP A 66 -24.96 0.78 4.92
CA ASP A 66 -24.58 -0.05 6.07
C ASP A 66 -24.20 -1.49 5.69
N GLU A 67 -24.84 -2.04 4.66
CA GLU A 67 -24.57 -3.38 4.14
C GLU A 67 -23.16 -3.53 3.57
N ILE A 68 -22.57 -2.42 3.06
CA ILE A 68 -21.20 -2.37 2.55
C ILE A 68 -20.24 -2.02 3.69
N LEU A 69 -20.59 -1.00 4.47
CA LEU A 69 -19.76 -0.48 5.54
C LEU A 69 -19.48 -1.54 6.61
N ASN A 70 -20.52 -2.32 6.97
CA ASN A 70 -20.50 -3.33 8.02
C ASN A 70 -20.43 -4.78 7.48
N LYS A 71 -20.07 -4.96 6.22
CA LYS A 71 -20.04 -6.29 5.61
C LYS A 71 -19.01 -7.20 6.31
N PRO A 72 -19.43 -8.35 6.86
CA PRO A 72 -18.49 -9.33 7.36
C PRO A 72 -17.78 -10.02 6.19
N GLY A 73 -16.48 -9.78 6.03
CA GLY A 73 -15.66 -10.38 4.97
C GLY A 73 -15.19 -9.38 3.90
N ARG A 74 -14.72 -9.92 2.77
CA ARG A 74 -14.17 -9.10 1.68
C ARG A 74 -15.28 -8.39 0.90
N LEU A 75 -15.04 -7.13 0.52
CA LEU A 75 -15.90 -6.39 -0.39
C LEU A 75 -15.70 -6.91 -1.83
N THR A 76 -16.78 -6.92 -2.62
CA THR A 76 -16.66 -7.08 -4.08
C THR A 76 -16.00 -5.83 -4.68
N GLN A 77 -15.60 -5.89 -5.94
CA GLN A 77 -15.01 -4.72 -6.61
C GLN A 77 -15.97 -3.52 -6.64
N GLU A 78 -17.25 -3.74 -6.91
CA GLU A 78 -18.27 -2.71 -6.93
C GLU A 78 -18.47 -2.10 -5.54
N GLU A 79 -18.59 -2.93 -4.51
CA GLU A 79 -18.68 -2.47 -3.12
C GLU A 79 -17.43 -1.72 -2.67
N TYR A 80 -16.25 -2.15 -3.13
CA TYR A 80 -15.00 -1.46 -2.85
C TYR A 80 -14.92 -0.07 -3.51
N LEU A 81 -15.44 0.08 -4.72
CA LEU A 81 -15.57 1.39 -5.38
C LEU A 81 -16.52 2.32 -4.60
N ILE A 82 -17.64 1.79 -4.10
CA ILE A 82 -18.55 2.54 -3.23
C ILE A 82 -17.83 2.92 -1.94
N MET A 83 -17.12 1.99 -1.31
CA MET A 83 -16.34 2.29 -0.11
C MET A 83 -15.30 3.39 -0.35
N LYS A 84 -14.56 3.37 -1.48
CA LYS A 84 -13.59 4.41 -1.84
C LYS A 84 -14.20 5.81 -1.94
N SER A 85 -15.48 5.91 -2.27
CA SER A 85 -16.15 7.22 -2.41
C SER A 85 -16.23 8.01 -1.10
N HIS A 86 -16.02 7.37 0.09
CA HIS A 86 -16.10 8.08 1.37
C HIS A 86 -15.15 9.29 1.45
N ALA A 87 -13.97 9.23 0.83
CA ALA A 87 -13.02 10.34 0.80
C ALA A 87 -13.62 11.56 0.06
N THR A 88 -14.17 11.34 -1.13
CA THR A 88 -14.89 12.38 -1.90
C THR A 88 -16.14 12.87 -1.18
N LEU A 89 -16.89 11.97 -0.56
CA LEU A 89 -18.08 12.32 0.23
C LEU A 89 -17.72 13.15 1.47
N SER A 90 -16.65 12.80 2.18
CA SER A 90 -16.11 13.60 3.29
C SER A 90 -15.77 15.03 2.84
N TYR A 91 -15.06 15.14 1.71
CA TYR A 91 -14.75 16.43 1.10
C TYR A 91 -16.03 17.21 0.73
N GLN A 92 -17.03 16.59 0.12
CA GLN A 92 -18.29 17.22 -0.26
C GLN A 92 -19.02 17.81 0.96
N ILE A 93 -19.07 17.08 2.09
CA ILE A 93 -19.71 17.53 3.34
C ILE A 93 -19.06 18.84 3.84
N ILE A 94 -17.74 18.98 3.71
CA ILE A 94 -17.01 20.14 4.24
C ILE A 94 -16.67 21.21 3.19
N SER A 95 -16.91 20.95 1.90
CA SER A 95 -16.46 21.79 0.78
C SER A 95 -17.03 23.21 0.81
N GLU A 96 -18.30 23.36 1.18
CA GLU A 96 -19.01 24.64 1.23
C GLU A 96 -18.74 25.42 2.53
N ARG A 97 -18.09 24.81 3.50
CA ARG A 97 -17.76 25.46 4.78
C ARG A 97 -16.62 26.45 4.59
N TRP A 98 -16.92 27.73 4.72
CA TRP A 98 -15.93 28.82 4.59
C TRP A 98 -14.94 28.90 5.78
N ASP A 99 -15.33 28.38 6.95
CA ASP A 99 -14.54 28.30 8.18
C ASP A 99 -13.53 27.14 8.19
N ILE A 100 -13.58 26.24 7.21
CA ILE A 100 -12.63 25.14 7.03
C ILE A 100 -11.61 25.51 5.96
N SER A 101 -10.30 25.47 6.32
CA SER A 101 -9.21 25.85 5.42
C SER A 101 -9.09 24.90 4.22
N ALA A 102 -8.53 25.42 3.11
CA ALA A 102 -8.28 24.61 1.91
C ALA A 102 -7.36 23.42 2.19
N HIS A 103 -6.36 23.59 3.08
CA HIS A 103 -5.44 22.51 3.46
C HIS A 103 -6.14 21.34 4.17
N ILE A 104 -7.14 21.63 5.00
CA ILE A 104 -7.97 20.62 5.66
C ILE A 104 -8.78 19.87 4.60
N LYS A 105 -9.45 20.60 3.70
CA LYS A 105 -10.28 20.02 2.64
C LYS A 105 -9.48 19.11 1.72
N GLU A 106 -8.29 19.56 1.34
CA GLU A 106 -7.38 18.81 0.48
C GLU A 106 -6.87 17.52 1.16
N ALA A 107 -6.47 17.61 2.42
CA ALA A 107 -6.04 16.44 3.18
C ALA A 107 -7.16 15.41 3.34
N VAL A 108 -8.40 15.86 3.61
CA VAL A 108 -9.59 15.00 3.72
C VAL A 108 -9.91 14.31 2.39
N LEU A 109 -9.79 15.01 1.26
CA LEU A 109 -10.05 14.41 -0.06
C LEU A 109 -9.03 13.34 -0.42
N HIS A 110 -7.75 13.57 -0.11
CA HIS A 110 -6.63 12.81 -0.65
C HIS A 110 -5.95 11.87 0.36
N HIS A 111 -6.56 11.63 1.55
CA HIS A 111 -5.93 10.83 2.60
C HIS A 111 -5.68 9.36 2.23
N HIS A 112 -6.19 8.89 1.11
CA HIS A 112 -5.92 7.58 0.55
C HIS A 112 -5.02 7.60 -0.69
N GLU A 113 -4.37 8.72 -0.96
CA GLU A 113 -3.37 8.77 -2.03
C GLU A 113 -2.06 8.13 -1.61
N ASN A 114 -1.50 7.30 -2.48
CA ASN A 114 -0.19 6.70 -2.31
C ASN A 114 0.90 7.59 -2.92
N VAL A 115 2.11 7.55 -2.36
CA VAL A 115 3.23 8.39 -2.83
C VAL A 115 3.60 8.10 -4.30
N ASP A 116 3.36 6.89 -4.78
CA ASP A 116 3.61 6.49 -6.17
C ASP A 116 2.44 6.81 -7.14
N GLY A 117 1.36 7.44 -6.66
CA GLY A 117 0.17 7.77 -7.44
C GLY A 117 -0.78 6.59 -7.70
N SER A 118 -0.60 5.45 -7.03
CA SER A 118 -1.52 4.30 -7.13
C SER A 118 -2.75 4.42 -6.22
N GLY A 119 -2.83 5.51 -5.44
CA GLY A 119 -3.92 5.78 -4.51
C GLY A 119 -5.20 6.30 -5.17
N TYR A 120 -6.10 6.88 -4.39
CA TYR A 120 -7.35 7.47 -4.85
C TYR A 120 -7.71 8.71 -4.01
N PRO A 121 -8.58 9.64 -4.52
CA PRO A 121 -9.39 9.53 -5.74
C PRO A 121 -8.66 9.93 -7.04
N ASP A 122 -7.62 10.76 -6.98
CA ASP A 122 -7.05 11.46 -8.15
C ASP A 122 -5.75 10.84 -8.65
N GLY A 123 -5.14 9.91 -7.88
CA GLY A 123 -3.87 9.25 -8.19
C GLY A 123 -2.69 10.23 -8.15
N LEU A 124 -2.65 11.08 -7.12
CA LEU A 124 -1.60 12.08 -6.94
C LEU A 124 -0.27 11.44 -6.53
N GLU A 125 0.82 11.76 -7.24
CA GLU A 125 2.17 11.40 -6.79
C GLU A 125 2.61 12.25 -5.58
N GLY A 126 3.56 11.77 -4.78
CA GLY A 126 3.98 12.41 -3.53
C GLY A 126 4.38 13.88 -3.65
N ALA A 127 4.94 14.31 -4.80
CA ALA A 127 5.27 15.71 -5.05
C ALA A 127 4.02 16.62 -5.22
N GLN A 128 2.88 16.04 -5.55
CA GLN A 128 1.60 16.74 -5.74
C GLN A 128 0.76 16.73 -4.47
N GLN A 129 1.07 15.84 -3.53
CA GLN A 129 0.37 15.72 -2.25
C GLN A 129 0.89 16.74 -1.25
N THR A 130 -0.01 17.31 -0.44
CA THR A 130 0.39 18.14 0.68
C THR A 130 1.05 17.29 1.78
N MET A 131 1.83 17.93 2.65
CA MET A 131 2.37 17.23 3.81
C MET A 131 1.25 16.73 4.75
N PHE A 132 0.14 17.46 4.85
CA PHE A 132 -1.02 17.03 5.63
C PHE A 132 -1.62 15.73 5.11
N THR A 133 -1.77 15.60 3.79
CA THR A 133 -2.24 14.38 3.13
C THR A 133 -1.35 13.19 3.49
N ARG A 134 -0.02 13.35 3.34
CA ARG A 134 0.95 12.28 3.60
C ARG A 134 0.99 11.87 5.07
N ILE A 135 0.88 12.82 6.00
CA ILE A 135 0.83 12.53 7.44
C ILE A 135 -0.47 11.80 7.78
N LEU A 136 -1.60 12.31 7.30
CA LEU A 136 -2.91 11.72 7.56
C LEU A 136 -2.99 10.28 7.03
N HIS A 137 -2.45 10.01 5.84
CA HIS A 137 -2.39 8.67 5.27
C HIS A 137 -1.63 7.68 6.16
N VAL A 138 -0.44 8.05 6.63
CA VAL A 138 0.37 7.19 7.52
C VAL A 138 -0.32 6.96 8.86
N ALA A 139 -0.90 8.01 9.45
CA ALA A 139 -1.59 7.94 10.73
C ALA A 139 -2.86 7.06 10.66
N ASP A 140 -3.66 7.23 9.61
CA ASP A 140 -4.86 6.43 9.36
C ASP A 140 -4.53 4.94 9.21
N VAL A 141 -3.56 4.60 8.36
CA VAL A 141 -3.15 3.20 8.16
C VAL A 141 -2.57 2.60 9.43
N TYR A 142 -1.77 3.36 10.20
CA TYR A 142 -1.22 2.86 11.47
C TYR A 142 -2.32 2.53 12.48
N ASP A 143 -3.29 3.43 12.69
CA ASP A 143 -4.43 3.15 13.58
C ASP A 143 -5.28 1.99 13.05
N ALA A 144 -5.54 1.98 11.75
CA ALA A 144 -6.30 0.90 11.12
C ALA A 144 -5.69 -0.50 11.31
N LEU A 145 -4.37 -0.58 11.45
CA LEU A 145 -3.65 -1.83 11.72
C LEU A 145 -3.63 -2.16 13.21
N THR A 146 -3.42 -1.18 14.09
CA THR A 146 -3.17 -1.39 15.53
C THR A 146 -4.41 -1.31 16.39
N SER A 147 -5.53 -0.79 15.89
CA SER A 147 -6.79 -0.70 16.63
C SER A 147 -7.63 -1.98 16.49
N ARG A 148 -8.29 -2.37 17.60
CA ARG A 148 -9.20 -3.52 17.64
C ARG A 148 -10.45 -3.23 16.82
N ARG A 149 -10.76 -4.12 15.87
CA ARG A 149 -11.96 -4.05 15.04
C ARG A 149 -12.91 -5.20 15.38
N PRO A 150 -14.24 -5.06 15.14
CA PRO A 150 -15.23 -6.10 15.48
C PRO A 150 -14.92 -7.46 14.86
N TYR A 151 -14.22 -7.48 13.71
CA TYR A 151 -13.99 -8.68 12.91
C TYR A 151 -12.50 -9.00 12.70
N LYS A 152 -11.58 -8.30 13.40
CA LYS A 152 -10.14 -8.49 13.20
C LYS A 152 -9.36 -8.15 14.47
N GLU A 153 -8.49 -9.06 14.89
CA GLU A 153 -7.52 -8.77 15.95
C GLU A 153 -6.51 -7.72 15.47
N PRO A 154 -6.11 -6.79 16.35
CA PRO A 154 -5.13 -5.77 16.00
C PRO A 154 -3.75 -6.39 15.76
N TYR A 155 -3.03 -5.80 14.81
CA TYR A 155 -1.61 -6.08 14.69
C TYR A 155 -0.84 -5.53 15.89
N ALA A 156 0.23 -6.21 16.29
CA ALA A 156 1.14 -5.63 17.25
C ALA A 156 1.80 -4.37 16.63
N PRO A 157 2.13 -3.35 17.46
CA PRO A 157 2.72 -2.10 16.95
C PRO A 157 3.96 -2.32 16.07
N TYR A 158 4.80 -3.30 16.39
CA TYR A 158 5.98 -3.63 15.60
C TYR A 158 5.62 -4.16 14.19
N GLU A 159 4.56 -4.98 14.07
CA GLU A 159 4.08 -5.52 12.79
C GLU A 159 3.51 -4.41 11.90
N ALA A 160 2.71 -3.51 12.48
CA ALA A 160 2.20 -2.34 11.78
C ALA A 160 3.36 -1.45 11.28
N THR A 161 4.42 -1.33 12.06
CA THR A 161 5.63 -0.59 11.69
C THR A 161 6.37 -1.26 10.52
N GLU A 162 6.55 -2.58 10.55
CA GLU A 162 7.17 -3.31 9.43
C GLU A 162 6.37 -3.10 8.14
N TYR A 163 5.03 -3.09 8.23
CA TYR A 163 4.17 -2.78 7.10
C TYR A 163 4.40 -1.37 6.54
N LEU A 164 4.45 -0.35 7.42
CA LEU A 164 4.70 1.03 7.01
C LEU A 164 6.10 1.19 6.39
N MET A 165 7.12 0.59 7.00
CA MET A 165 8.49 0.63 6.48
C MET A 165 8.61 -0.04 5.11
N GLY A 166 7.95 -1.19 4.93
CA GLY A 166 7.91 -1.91 3.66
C GLY A 166 7.21 -1.11 2.54
N GLY A 167 6.24 -0.26 2.90
CA GLY A 167 5.51 0.61 1.97
C GLY A 167 6.17 1.97 1.69
N CYS A 168 7.32 2.31 2.32
CA CYS A 168 8.00 3.59 2.11
C CYS A 168 8.42 3.80 0.64
N GLY A 169 8.07 4.95 0.07
CA GLY A 169 8.37 5.30 -1.33
C GLY A 169 7.41 4.68 -2.35
N ILE A 170 6.46 3.85 -1.92
CA ILE A 170 5.36 3.29 -2.71
C ILE A 170 4.04 3.87 -2.20
N MET A 171 3.65 3.50 -1.00
CA MET A 171 2.42 3.96 -0.36
C MET A 171 2.67 5.18 0.52
N PHE A 172 3.76 5.18 1.29
CA PHE A 172 4.00 6.11 2.37
C PHE A 172 5.22 7.01 2.14
N ASP A 173 5.10 8.24 2.63
CA ASP A 173 6.24 9.15 2.71
C ASP A 173 7.22 8.65 3.78
N ARG A 174 8.49 8.49 3.38
CA ARG A 174 9.55 7.97 4.25
C ARG A 174 9.79 8.85 5.48
N GLU A 175 9.84 10.17 5.30
CA GLU A 175 10.13 11.11 6.39
C GLU A 175 9.01 11.08 7.44
N VAL A 176 7.76 10.95 6.98
CA VAL A 176 6.58 10.82 7.85
C VAL A 176 6.65 9.52 8.66
N VAL A 177 6.95 8.39 8.01
CA VAL A 177 7.09 7.09 8.70
C VAL A 177 8.25 7.13 9.70
N GLU A 178 9.42 7.63 9.31
CA GLU A 178 10.57 7.75 10.20
C GLU A 178 10.25 8.64 11.41
N THR A 179 9.44 9.69 11.22
CA THR A 179 9.00 10.56 12.32
C THR A 179 8.03 9.84 13.24
N LEU A 180 7.03 9.11 12.72
CA LEU A 180 6.15 8.28 13.54
C LEU A 180 6.96 7.33 14.43
N LEU A 181 7.96 6.65 13.85
CA LEU A 181 8.81 5.68 14.54
C LEU A 181 9.65 6.26 15.67
N LYS A 182 9.95 7.56 15.64
CA LYS A 182 10.67 8.20 16.74
C LYS A 182 9.82 8.41 17.99
N TYR A 183 8.51 8.58 17.81
CA TYR A 183 7.62 9.02 18.90
C TYR A 183 6.59 7.99 19.34
N VAL A 184 6.26 7.04 18.48
CA VAL A 184 5.26 5.99 18.81
C VAL A 184 5.98 4.73 19.28
N PRO A 185 5.73 4.27 20.52
CA PRO A 185 6.39 3.08 21.06
C PRO A 185 5.98 1.81 20.33
N LEU A 186 6.96 1.08 19.78
CA LEU A 186 6.74 -0.20 19.13
C LEU A 186 6.46 -1.34 20.13
N TYR A 187 7.09 -1.25 21.28
CA TYR A 187 6.99 -2.22 22.35
C TYR A 187 6.52 -1.50 23.61
N PRO A 188 5.24 -1.61 24.02
CA PRO A 188 4.75 -0.95 25.23
C PRO A 188 5.56 -1.37 26.47
N LYS A 189 5.84 -0.43 27.38
CA LYS A 189 6.48 -0.74 28.65
C LYS A 189 5.69 -1.78 29.42
N GLY A 190 6.39 -2.74 30.06
CA GLY A 190 5.77 -3.83 30.79
C GLY A 190 5.41 -5.04 29.91
N THR A 191 5.53 -4.95 28.59
CA THR A 191 5.28 -6.09 27.70
C THR A 191 6.35 -7.16 27.89
N MET A 192 5.91 -8.42 28.07
CA MET A 192 6.78 -9.58 28.13
C MET A 192 7.21 -9.99 26.73
N VAL A 193 8.50 -10.21 26.53
CA VAL A 193 9.12 -10.58 25.27
C VAL A 193 10.08 -11.75 25.44
N THR A 194 10.32 -12.49 24.36
CA THR A 194 11.38 -13.51 24.31
C THR A 194 12.51 -12.97 23.42
N LEU A 195 13.72 -13.03 23.90
CA LEU A 195 14.91 -12.66 23.14
C LEU A 195 15.31 -13.79 22.17
N SER A 196 16.06 -13.48 21.11
CA SER A 196 16.51 -14.47 20.13
C SER A 196 17.42 -15.54 20.71
N ASP A 197 18.05 -15.28 21.85
CA ASP A 197 18.86 -16.23 22.63
C ASP A 197 18.04 -17.10 23.60
N GLY A 198 16.71 -16.96 23.61
CA GLY A 198 15.78 -17.74 24.42
C GLY A 198 15.48 -17.17 25.81
N ARG A 199 16.11 -16.06 26.21
CA ARG A 199 15.83 -15.42 27.51
C ARG A 199 14.47 -14.70 27.46
N GLU A 200 13.75 -14.73 28.60
CA GLU A 200 12.55 -13.93 28.80
C GLU A 200 12.89 -12.59 29.44
N ALA A 201 12.21 -11.54 29.01
CA ALA A 201 12.43 -10.19 29.49
C ALA A 201 11.15 -9.35 29.44
N ILE A 202 11.17 -8.21 30.12
CA ILE A 202 10.08 -7.23 30.12
C ILE A 202 10.63 -5.92 29.57
N ILE A 203 9.89 -5.27 28.66
CA ILE A 203 10.24 -3.96 28.12
C ILE A 203 10.31 -2.95 29.27
N TYR A 204 11.49 -2.39 29.50
CA TYR A 204 11.75 -1.44 30.57
C TYR A 204 11.76 0.01 30.09
N GLU A 205 12.44 0.29 28.97
CA GLU A 205 12.51 1.62 28.33
C GLU A 205 12.44 1.50 26.82
N ASN A 206 11.63 2.38 26.17
CA ASN A 206 11.31 2.29 24.76
C ASN A 206 11.12 3.67 24.08
N PHE A 207 11.84 4.71 24.52
CA PHE A 207 11.74 6.06 23.99
C PHE A 207 12.98 6.48 23.22
N GLY A 208 12.82 7.35 22.22
CA GLY A 208 13.90 7.90 21.42
C GLY A 208 14.72 6.82 20.73
N VAL A 209 16.01 6.76 21.01
CA VAL A 209 16.92 5.75 20.44
C VAL A 209 16.56 4.33 20.81
N HIS A 210 15.82 4.13 21.91
CA HIS A 210 15.37 2.83 22.40
C HIS A 210 14.02 2.38 21.80
N ASN A 211 13.42 3.15 20.91
CA ASN A 211 12.10 2.81 20.39
C ASN A 211 12.11 1.53 19.53
N LEU A 212 13.08 1.41 18.63
CA LEU A 212 13.28 0.20 17.79
C LEU A 212 14.03 -0.90 18.55
N ARG A 213 14.89 -0.54 19.49
CA ARG A 213 15.75 -1.44 20.25
C ARG A 213 15.69 -1.07 21.74
N PRO A 214 14.63 -1.53 22.44
CA PRO A 214 14.37 -1.11 23.81
C PRO A 214 15.40 -1.60 24.81
N VAL A 215 15.45 -0.95 25.96
CA VAL A 215 16.06 -1.52 27.15
C VAL A 215 15.06 -2.54 27.72
N VAL A 216 15.51 -3.75 27.95
CA VAL A 216 14.70 -4.81 28.53
C VAL A 216 15.25 -5.19 29.91
N ARG A 217 14.34 -5.60 30.80
CA ARG A 217 14.72 -6.17 32.10
C ARG A 217 14.54 -7.66 32.04
N LEU A 218 15.60 -8.40 32.21
CA LEU A 218 15.62 -9.86 32.30
C LEU A 218 14.88 -10.35 33.58
N MET A 219 14.50 -11.61 33.63
CA MET A 219 13.76 -12.17 34.77
C MET A 219 14.58 -12.23 36.06
N ASP A 220 15.90 -12.18 35.98
CA ASP A 220 16.82 -12.07 37.13
C ASP A 220 17.02 -10.62 37.62
N GLY A 221 16.44 -9.64 36.93
CA GLY A 221 16.49 -8.21 37.24
C GLY A 221 17.57 -7.42 36.50
N GLU A 222 18.45 -8.08 35.77
CA GLU A 222 19.47 -7.39 34.94
C GLU A 222 18.81 -6.54 33.84
N LEU A 223 19.36 -5.35 33.60
CA LEU A 223 18.96 -4.47 32.49
C LEU A 223 19.85 -4.73 31.30
N LEU A 224 19.27 -5.02 30.15
CA LEU A 224 19.94 -5.23 28.88
C LEU A 224 19.48 -4.16 27.87
N ASP A 225 20.40 -3.29 27.50
CA ASP A 225 20.18 -2.26 26.49
C ASP A 225 20.44 -2.85 25.10
N LEU A 226 19.36 -3.07 24.33
CA LEU A 226 19.44 -3.64 22.99
C LEU A 226 19.92 -2.62 21.95
N SER A 227 19.96 -1.32 22.28
CA SER A 227 20.53 -0.28 21.40
C SER A 227 22.04 -0.22 21.47
N ASN A 228 22.66 -0.89 22.43
CA ASN A 228 24.10 -1.01 22.54
C ASN A 228 24.65 -1.94 21.44
N GLU A 229 25.74 -1.55 20.78
CA GLU A 229 26.38 -2.32 19.70
C GLU A 229 26.72 -3.75 20.10
N ALA A 230 27.16 -3.97 21.36
CA ALA A 230 27.46 -5.30 21.88
C ALA A 230 26.24 -6.24 21.85
N ASN A 231 25.04 -5.71 21.85
CA ASN A 231 23.77 -6.45 21.91
C ASN A 231 23.02 -6.48 20.55
N TYR A 232 23.59 -5.94 19.45
CA TYR A 232 22.90 -5.88 18.15
C TYR A 232 22.51 -7.24 17.57
N HIS A 233 23.17 -8.30 17.97
CA HIS A 233 22.83 -9.67 17.58
C HIS A 233 21.57 -10.23 18.28
N ILE A 234 21.09 -9.57 19.34
CA ILE A 234 19.91 -9.98 20.08
C ILE A 234 18.68 -9.29 19.50
N THR A 235 17.68 -10.07 19.09
CA THR A 235 16.39 -9.57 18.57
C THR A 235 15.26 -9.95 19.53
N LEU A 236 14.13 -9.24 19.40
CA LEU A 236 12.93 -9.43 20.19
C LEU A 236 11.93 -10.30 19.43
N ARG A 237 11.21 -11.16 20.18
CA ARG A 237 9.98 -11.81 19.74
C ARG A 237 8.89 -11.56 20.78
N MET A 238 7.75 -11.05 20.35
CA MET A 238 6.58 -10.92 21.22
C MET A 238 6.02 -12.32 21.53
N LYS A 239 5.63 -12.58 22.79
CA LYS A 239 4.75 -13.71 23.09
C LYS A 239 3.35 -13.34 22.64
N THR A 240 2.85 -13.97 21.59
CA THR A 240 1.44 -13.90 21.23
C THR A 240 0.66 -14.77 22.22
N GLU A 241 -0.20 -14.17 23.04
CA GLU A 241 -1.12 -14.88 23.93
C GLU A 241 -2.29 -15.57 23.19
N SER A 242 -2.30 -15.57 21.88
CA SER A 242 -3.37 -16.18 21.10
C SER A 242 -3.03 -17.62 20.75
N GLY A 243 -3.81 -18.54 21.31
CA GLY A 243 -3.83 -19.97 20.96
C GLY A 243 -4.41 -20.26 19.58
N PHE A 244 -4.11 -19.44 18.58
CA PHE A 244 -4.41 -19.73 17.19
C PHE A 244 -3.22 -20.43 16.55
N SER A 245 -3.51 -21.49 15.79
CA SER A 245 -2.49 -22.27 15.09
C SER A 245 -1.68 -21.33 14.17
N THR A 246 -0.37 -21.38 14.35
CA THR A 246 0.61 -20.54 13.63
C THR A 246 0.49 -20.61 12.11
N GLU A 247 -0.09 -21.67 11.54
CA GLU A 247 -0.18 -21.87 10.08
C GLU A 247 -1.30 -21.06 9.40
N GLU A 248 -2.47 -20.88 10.04
CA GLU A 248 -3.55 -20.07 9.47
C GLU A 248 -3.30 -18.56 9.64
N ALA A 249 -2.79 -18.15 10.81
CA ALA A 249 -2.38 -16.77 11.06
C ALA A 249 -1.18 -16.36 10.18
N GLU A 250 -0.20 -17.26 9.95
CA GLU A 250 0.91 -17.02 9.02
C GLU A 250 0.46 -16.99 7.55
N LYS A 251 -0.58 -17.72 7.18
CA LYS A 251 -1.12 -17.69 5.83
C LYS A 251 -1.91 -16.41 5.54
N GLU A 252 -2.77 -15.96 6.47
CA GLU A 252 -3.44 -14.66 6.36
C GLU A 252 -2.45 -13.49 6.48
N ARG A 253 -1.45 -13.60 7.35
CA ARG A 253 -0.37 -12.67 7.54
C ARG A 253 0.51 -12.53 6.28
N ASN A 254 0.88 -13.64 5.65
CA ASN A 254 1.63 -13.65 4.39
C ASN A 254 0.79 -13.15 3.21
N GLU A 255 -0.53 -13.24 3.25
CA GLU A 255 -1.41 -12.66 2.23
C GLU A 255 -1.61 -11.15 2.38
N MET A 256 -1.48 -10.60 3.61
CA MET A 256 -1.59 -9.16 3.87
C MET A 256 -0.26 -8.41 3.95
N ILE A 257 0.82 -9.07 4.40
CA ILE A 257 2.20 -8.52 4.48
C ILE A 257 2.93 -8.69 3.14
N ARG A 258 2.31 -9.31 2.13
CA ARG A 258 2.85 -9.18 0.79
C ARG A 258 2.82 -7.69 0.46
N PRO A 259 3.99 -7.05 0.25
CA PRO A 259 4.00 -5.79 -0.47
C PRO A 259 3.13 -6.04 -1.71
N PRO A 260 2.28 -5.11 -2.15
CA PRO A 260 1.39 -5.31 -3.28
C PRO A 260 2.20 -6.04 -4.33
N VAL A 261 1.72 -7.23 -4.75
CA VAL A 261 2.47 -8.09 -5.68
C VAL A 261 2.79 -7.18 -6.84
N ARG A 262 4.05 -6.73 -6.91
CA ARG A 262 4.46 -5.82 -7.98
C ARG A 262 4.20 -6.57 -9.26
N CYS A 263 3.38 -6.00 -10.12
CA CYS A 263 3.17 -6.58 -11.43
C CYS A 263 4.53 -6.78 -12.10
N ARG A 264 4.75 -7.97 -12.63
CA ARG A 264 6.00 -8.32 -13.31
C ARG A 264 5.92 -7.92 -14.77
N ILE A 265 6.80 -7.04 -15.18
CA ILE A 265 6.88 -6.55 -16.56
C ILE A 265 8.13 -7.10 -17.21
N MET A 266 7.95 -7.88 -18.26
CA MET A 266 9.08 -8.31 -19.09
C MET A 266 9.34 -7.25 -20.17
N VAL A 267 10.57 -6.81 -20.29
CA VAL A 267 11.04 -5.90 -21.34
C VAL A 267 11.98 -6.68 -22.26
N VAL A 268 11.64 -6.74 -23.55
CA VAL A 268 12.41 -7.43 -24.59
C VAL A 268 12.90 -6.41 -25.58
N ASP A 269 14.22 -6.21 -25.67
CA ASP A 269 14.87 -5.22 -26.56
C ASP A 269 16.34 -5.62 -26.73
N ASP A 270 16.87 -5.64 -27.93
CA ASP A 270 18.26 -6.04 -28.19
C ASP A 270 19.28 -4.97 -27.75
N MET A 271 18.83 -3.71 -27.63
CA MET A 271 19.65 -2.59 -27.23
C MET A 271 19.73 -2.44 -25.70
N LYS A 272 20.91 -2.65 -25.15
CA LYS A 272 21.17 -2.51 -23.70
C LYS A 272 20.78 -1.14 -23.14
N THR A 273 20.93 -0.08 -23.92
CA THR A 273 20.55 1.30 -23.54
C THR A 273 19.04 1.44 -23.33
N ASN A 274 18.24 0.84 -24.21
CA ASN A 274 16.77 0.85 -24.12
C ASN A 274 16.30 0.05 -22.91
N LEU A 275 16.87 -1.14 -22.69
CA LEU A 275 16.59 -1.96 -21.52
C LEU A 275 16.89 -1.20 -20.22
N GLN A 276 18.02 -0.51 -20.14
CA GLN A 276 18.36 0.26 -18.93
C GLN A 276 17.48 1.48 -18.73
N MET A 277 17.07 2.16 -19.82
CA MET A 277 16.17 3.30 -19.74
C MET A 277 14.78 2.86 -19.26
N LEU A 278 14.21 1.80 -19.86
CA LEU A 278 12.92 1.26 -19.43
C LEU A 278 12.98 0.70 -18.00
N ARG A 279 14.08 0.06 -17.63
CA ARG A 279 14.31 -0.35 -16.25
C ARG A 279 14.23 0.85 -15.30
N GLY A 280 14.93 1.93 -15.56
CA GLY A 280 14.92 3.13 -14.72
C GLY A 280 13.53 3.78 -14.60
N ILE A 281 12.70 3.66 -15.64
CA ILE A 281 11.33 4.17 -15.64
C ILE A 281 10.39 3.26 -14.80
N LEU A 282 10.56 1.95 -14.89
CA LEU A 282 9.59 0.96 -14.42
C LEU A 282 9.93 0.33 -13.06
N GLU A 283 11.21 0.12 -12.75
CA GLU A 283 11.67 -0.55 -11.52
C GLU A 283 11.19 0.11 -10.22
N PRO A 284 10.95 1.43 -10.15
CA PRO A 284 10.34 2.03 -8.96
C PRO A 284 8.95 1.50 -8.62
N VAL A 285 8.18 1.02 -9.63
CA VAL A 285 6.76 0.63 -9.48
C VAL A 285 6.52 -0.86 -9.74
N TYR A 286 7.32 -1.48 -10.62
CA TYR A 286 7.12 -2.83 -11.13
C TYR A 286 8.36 -3.72 -10.93
N ASP A 287 8.15 -5.04 -10.89
CA ASP A 287 9.24 -6.01 -10.99
C ASP A 287 9.63 -6.18 -12.46
N VAL A 288 10.83 -5.73 -12.85
CA VAL A 288 11.25 -5.66 -14.24
C VAL A 288 12.15 -6.81 -14.61
N ILE A 289 11.75 -7.57 -15.63
CA ILE A 289 12.50 -8.69 -16.20
C ILE A 289 13.06 -8.25 -17.54
N LEU A 290 14.39 -8.20 -17.68
CA LEU A 290 15.06 -7.73 -18.90
C LEU A 290 15.51 -8.89 -19.77
N MET A 291 15.10 -8.90 -21.03
CA MET A 291 15.49 -9.87 -22.06
C MET A 291 16.12 -9.18 -23.26
N LYS A 292 17.26 -9.69 -23.73
CA LYS A 292 18.02 -9.10 -24.85
C LYS A 292 17.62 -9.65 -26.22
N SER A 293 16.69 -10.62 -26.28
CA SER A 293 16.21 -11.19 -27.52
C SER A 293 14.92 -11.95 -27.31
N GLY A 294 14.14 -12.14 -28.37
CA GLY A 294 12.94 -12.97 -28.36
C GLY A 294 13.22 -14.41 -27.88
N TYR A 295 14.36 -14.97 -28.28
CA TYR A 295 14.74 -16.31 -27.83
C TYR A 295 14.91 -16.43 -26.32
N GLN A 296 15.57 -15.42 -25.69
CA GLN A 296 15.70 -15.39 -24.23
C GLN A 296 14.34 -15.26 -23.52
N ALA A 297 13.43 -14.46 -24.06
CA ALA A 297 12.08 -14.32 -23.51
C ALA A 297 11.31 -15.65 -23.53
N LEU A 298 11.33 -16.36 -24.66
CA LEU A 298 10.69 -17.67 -24.80
C LEU A 298 11.32 -18.74 -23.90
N LEU A 299 12.64 -18.71 -23.72
CA LEU A 299 13.32 -19.64 -22.82
C LEU A 299 13.00 -19.38 -21.35
N TYR A 300 12.86 -18.10 -21.00
CA TYR A 300 12.44 -17.69 -19.65
C TYR A 300 11.03 -18.22 -19.32
N LEU A 301 10.07 -18.04 -20.23
CA LEU A 301 8.68 -18.45 -20.05
C LEU A 301 8.50 -19.98 -19.90
N LYS A 302 9.44 -20.78 -20.44
CA LYS A 302 9.43 -22.23 -20.22
C LYS A 302 9.78 -22.65 -18.79
N LYS A 303 10.46 -21.80 -18.03
CA LYS A 303 11.02 -22.13 -16.71
C LYS A 303 10.44 -21.33 -15.56
N HIS A 304 9.77 -20.22 -15.87
CA HIS A 304 9.27 -19.26 -14.89
C HIS A 304 7.81 -18.92 -15.16
N PRO A 305 7.05 -18.50 -14.13
CA PRO A 305 5.68 -18.03 -14.31
C PRO A 305 5.63 -16.84 -15.29
N ALA A 306 4.56 -16.74 -16.05
CA ALA A 306 4.34 -15.67 -17.02
C ALA A 306 4.33 -14.28 -16.34
N PRO A 307 4.86 -13.22 -16.99
CA PRO A 307 4.73 -11.85 -16.52
C PRO A 307 3.31 -11.33 -16.69
N ASP A 308 2.99 -10.21 -16.03
CA ASP A 308 1.68 -9.57 -16.15
C ASP A 308 1.56 -8.73 -17.43
N LEU A 309 2.69 -8.29 -17.99
CA LEU A 309 2.78 -7.54 -19.25
C LEU A 309 4.15 -7.77 -19.91
N VAL A 310 4.18 -7.76 -21.25
CA VAL A 310 5.42 -7.74 -22.02
C VAL A 310 5.52 -6.44 -22.80
N LEU A 311 6.63 -5.69 -22.60
CA LEU A 311 7.07 -4.61 -23.48
C LEU A 311 8.01 -5.22 -24.52
N MET A 312 7.66 -5.10 -25.80
CA MET A 312 8.34 -5.80 -26.91
C MET A 312 8.84 -4.82 -27.94
N ASP A 313 10.16 -4.77 -28.16
CA ASP A 313 10.70 -4.11 -29.33
C ASP A 313 10.39 -4.92 -30.59
N ILE A 314 10.09 -4.22 -31.70
CA ILE A 314 9.76 -4.87 -32.97
C ILE A 314 11.03 -5.21 -33.73
N ASP A 315 11.98 -4.29 -33.81
CA ASP A 315 13.18 -4.39 -34.66
C ASP A 315 14.32 -5.09 -33.90
N MET A 316 14.25 -6.42 -33.79
CA MET A 316 15.29 -7.22 -33.15
C MET A 316 15.95 -8.18 -34.14
N PRO A 317 17.27 -8.46 -34.01
CA PRO A 317 17.97 -9.43 -34.86
C PRO A 317 17.53 -10.87 -34.56
N GLU A 318 17.70 -11.77 -35.53
CA GLU A 318 17.41 -13.21 -35.49
C GLU A 318 15.92 -13.56 -35.39
N MET A 319 15.19 -13.01 -34.45
CA MET A 319 13.75 -13.17 -34.26
C MET A 319 13.16 -11.81 -33.93
N ASP A 320 12.35 -11.27 -34.85
CA ASP A 320 11.68 -9.99 -34.65
C ASP A 320 10.65 -10.03 -33.51
N GLY A 321 10.23 -8.84 -33.05
CA GLY A 321 9.28 -8.73 -31.95
C GLY A 321 7.89 -9.26 -32.32
N ILE A 322 7.48 -9.22 -33.57
CA ILE A 322 6.18 -9.70 -34.05
C ILE A 322 6.11 -11.24 -33.93
N GLU A 323 7.14 -11.94 -34.42
CA GLU A 323 7.24 -13.39 -34.32
C GLU A 323 7.39 -13.83 -32.86
N THR A 324 8.18 -13.09 -32.06
CA THR A 324 8.33 -13.34 -30.62
C THR A 324 6.99 -13.20 -29.90
N ALA A 325 6.23 -12.14 -30.19
CA ALA A 325 4.94 -11.87 -29.59
C ALA A 325 3.93 -12.99 -29.88
N LYS A 326 3.84 -13.47 -31.13
CA LYS A 326 2.98 -14.60 -31.51
C LYS A 326 3.26 -15.83 -30.66
N ARG A 327 4.53 -16.20 -30.53
CA ARG A 327 4.94 -17.36 -29.75
C ARG A 327 4.67 -17.19 -28.25
N ILE A 328 4.85 -15.98 -27.70
CA ILE A 328 4.49 -15.69 -26.31
C ILE A 328 2.99 -15.84 -26.11
N MET A 329 2.17 -15.27 -26.99
CA MET A 329 0.71 -15.40 -26.93
C MET A 329 0.25 -16.86 -26.97
N GLU A 330 0.81 -17.65 -27.87
CA GLU A 330 0.53 -19.10 -27.94
C GLU A 330 0.94 -19.85 -26.65
N MET A 331 2.12 -19.52 -26.09
CA MET A 331 2.61 -20.15 -24.87
C MET A 331 1.82 -19.78 -23.61
N THR A 332 1.14 -18.65 -23.63
CA THR A 332 0.39 -18.09 -22.48
C THR A 332 -1.12 -18.13 -22.70
N ASP A 333 -1.61 -18.88 -23.68
CA ASP A 333 -3.03 -18.94 -24.05
C ASP A 333 -3.67 -17.54 -24.18
N HIS A 334 -2.93 -16.60 -24.79
CA HIS A 334 -3.32 -15.20 -24.96
C HIS A 334 -3.61 -14.45 -23.64
N THR A 335 -3.17 -14.95 -22.50
CA THR A 335 -3.42 -14.33 -21.20
C THR A 335 -2.45 -13.18 -20.88
N VAL A 336 -1.30 -13.08 -21.52
CA VAL A 336 -0.30 -12.02 -21.27
C VAL A 336 -0.43 -10.92 -22.33
N PRO A 337 -0.79 -9.67 -21.96
CA PRO A 337 -0.83 -8.56 -22.91
C PRO A 337 0.56 -8.20 -23.40
N ILE A 338 0.65 -7.83 -24.66
CA ILE A 338 1.88 -7.35 -25.28
C ILE A 338 1.71 -5.88 -25.71
N LEU A 339 2.62 -5.03 -25.24
CA LEU A 339 2.72 -3.63 -25.60
C LEU A 339 3.98 -3.43 -26.42
N PHE A 340 3.83 -3.13 -27.70
CA PHE A 340 4.97 -2.92 -28.56
C PHE A 340 5.65 -1.57 -28.31
N VAL A 341 6.98 -1.56 -28.41
CA VAL A 341 7.81 -0.34 -28.31
C VAL A 341 8.62 -0.24 -29.61
N THR A 342 8.33 0.73 -30.45
CA THR A 342 8.93 0.83 -31.79
C THR A 342 9.44 2.23 -32.11
N ALA A 343 10.48 2.31 -32.95
CA ALA A 343 10.94 3.56 -33.53
C ALA A 343 10.17 3.92 -34.83
N LEU A 344 9.48 2.94 -35.44
CA LEU A 344 8.80 3.09 -36.72
C LEU A 344 7.28 3.27 -36.47
N CYS A 345 6.74 4.32 -37.11
CA CYS A 345 5.31 4.67 -37.04
C CYS A 345 4.67 4.53 -38.44
N ASP A 346 5.02 3.48 -39.19
CA ASP A 346 4.41 3.24 -40.49
C ASP A 346 3.05 2.52 -40.40
N ARG A 347 2.23 2.66 -41.45
CA ARG A 347 0.90 2.04 -41.52
C ARG A 347 0.95 0.51 -41.46
N GLN A 348 2.05 -0.10 -41.89
CA GLN A 348 2.17 -1.57 -41.92
C GLN A 348 2.39 -2.11 -40.52
N THR A 349 3.29 -1.50 -39.74
CA THR A 349 3.57 -1.86 -38.33
C THR A 349 2.33 -1.72 -37.45
N VAL A 350 1.59 -0.61 -37.58
CA VAL A 350 0.33 -0.38 -36.84
C VAL A 350 -0.73 -1.43 -37.21
N THR A 351 -0.83 -1.80 -38.48
CA THR A 351 -1.78 -2.82 -38.94
C THR A 351 -1.40 -4.22 -38.41
N LEU A 352 -0.12 -4.55 -38.35
CA LEU A 352 0.39 -5.81 -37.80
C LEU A 352 0.11 -5.93 -36.30
N CYS A 353 0.38 -4.87 -35.53
CA CYS A 353 0.05 -4.83 -34.10
C CYS A 353 -1.45 -5.04 -33.83
N ARG A 354 -2.29 -4.43 -34.66
CA ARG A 354 -3.76 -4.56 -34.56
C ARG A 354 -4.25 -5.97 -34.89
N ASN A 355 -3.63 -6.62 -35.90
CA ASN A 355 -4.01 -7.98 -36.32
C ASN A 355 -3.56 -9.05 -35.29
N LEU A 356 -2.64 -8.72 -34.39
CA LEU A 356 -2.15 -9.60 -33.36
C LEU A 356 -2.93 -9.47 -32.02
N ASP A 357 -3.95 -8.63 -31.97
CA ASP A 357 -4.67 -8.33 -30.72
C ASP A 357 -3.74 -7.80 -29.61
N ALA A 358 -2.73 -7.02 -30.01
CA ALA A 358 -1.79 -6.43 -29.08
C ALA A 358 -2.49 -5.39 -28.19
N ALA A 359 -2.09 -5.29 -26.92
CA ALA A 359 -2.65 -4.35 -25.95
C ALA A 359 -2.41 -2.87 -26.33
N GLY A 360 -1.44 -2.61 -27.22
CA GLY A 360 -1.13 -1.29 -27.74
C GLY A 360 0.28 -1.18 -28.32
N TYR A 361 0.70 0.04 -28.61
CA TYR A 361 2.06 0.34 -29.03
C TYR A 361 2.53 1.71 -28.52
N ILE A 362 3.83 1.84 -28.25
CA ILE A 362 4.50 3.08 -27.84
C ILE A 362 5.56 3.42 -28.88
N VAL A 363 5.56 4.68 -29.33
CA VAL A 363 6.52 5.17 -30.33
C VAL A 363 7.68 5.87 -29.65
N ARG A 364 8.91 5.58 -30.07
CA ARG A 364 10.13 6.29 -29.64
C ARG A 364 10.31 7.61 -30.40
N PRO A 365 10.80 8.69 -29.76
CA PRO A 365 11.12 8.81 -28.34
C PRO A 365 9.85 9.01 -27.49
N TYR A 366 9.77 8.35 -26.35
CA TYR A 366 8.63 8.39 -25.43
C TYR A 366 8.95 9.15 -24.13
N LYS A 367 7.93 9.75 -23.54
CA LYS A 367 8.04 10.36 -22.20
C LYS A 367 7.79 9.30 -21.13
N PRO A 368 8.56 9.28 -20.02
CA PRO A 368 8.37 8.32 -18.92
C PRO A 368 6.94 8.23 -18.40
N VAL A 369 6.27 9.37 -18.24
CA VAL A 369 4.87 9.47 -17.81
C VAL A 369 3.93 8.71 -18.75
N PHE A 370 4.10 8.85 -20.06
CA PHE A 370 3.27 8.19 -21.07
C PHE A 370 3.42 6.66 -21.00
N VAL A 371 4.66 6.16 -20.84
CA VAL A 371 4.93 4.71 -20.68
C VAL A 371 4.19 4.15 -19.46
N LYS A 372 4.32 4.82 -18.31
CA LYS A 372 3.64 4.41 -17.05
C LYS A 372 2.12 4.43 -17.21
N THR A 373 1.56 5.45 -17.85
CA THR A 373 0.11 5.59 -18.07
C THR A 373 -0.45 4.45 -18.92
N GLU A 374 0.23 4.12 -20.04
CA GLU A 374 -0.21 3.03 -20.91
C GLU A 374 -0.13 1.67 -20.23
N ILE A 375 0.95 1.41 -19.48
CA ILE A 375 1.09 0.19 -18.69
C ILE A 375 -0.03 0.09 -17.65
N LYS A 376 -0.28 1.16 -16.90
CA LYS A 376 -1.36 1.21 -15.90
C LYS A 376 -2.72 0.93 -16.54
N ARG A 377 -3.03 1.53 -17.69
CA ARG A 377 -4.27 1.31 -18.44
C ARG A 377 -4.46 -0.16 -18.81
N ILE A 378 -3.41 -0.81 -19.32
CA ILE A 378 -3.46 -2.21 -19.75
C ILE A 378 -3.64 -3.16 -18.55
N LEU A 379 -2.89 -2.93 -17.46
CA LEU A 379 -2.97 -3.76 -16.27
C LEU A 379 -4.29 -3.60 -15.51
N MET A 380 -4.87 -2.38 -15.50
CA MET A 380 -6.19 -2.13 -14.87
C MET A 380 -7.35 -2.68 -15.70
N GLY A 381 -7.27 -2.61 -17.04
CA GLY A 381 -8.30 -3.18 -17.91
C GLY A 381 -8.43 -4.71 -17.83
N ARG A 382 -7.47 -5.39 -17.23
CA ARG A 382 -7.53 -6.84 -16.91
C ARG A 382 -8.32 -7.16 -15.66
N SER A 383 -8.37 -6.23 -14.71
CA SER A 383 -9.12 -6.43 -13.46
C SER A 383 -10.64 -6.43 -13.67
N GLU A 384 -11.12 -6.09 -14.87
CA GLU A 384 -12.54 -6.06 -15.22
C GLU A 384 -13.02 -7.35 -15.93
N ILE A 385 -12.14 -8.32 -16.21
CA ILE A 385 -12.46 -9.53 -17.00
C ILE A 385 -12.33 -10.84 -16.19
N GLU A 386 -11.74 -10.81 -14.99
CA GLU A 386 -11.67 -11.94 -14.04
C GLU A 386 -12.58 -11.69 -12.83
#